data_9fbc06186f4bdf350cc763ba20131097
#
_entry.id   9fbc06186f4bdf350cc763ba20131097
#
_cell.length_a   1.000
_cell.length_b   1.000
_cell.length_c   1.000
_cell.angle_alpha   90.00
_cell.angle_beta   90.00
_cell.angle_gamma   90.00
#
_symmetry.space_group_name_H-M   'P 1'
#
loop_
_entity.id
_entity.type
_entity.pdbx_description
1 polymer ?
#
loop_
_entity_poly.entity_id
_entity_poly.type
_entity_poly.pdbx_seq_one_letter_code
_entity_poly.pdbx_strand_id
1 'polypeptide(L)'
;MSTAREQSASAGARVVSADGTEIAFEQSGSGPAVVLVASALADRSDTTKLAALLAQHFTVVNYDRRGRGASGDANAYAPDREVEDIAALIEHVGGSASLFGSSSGAVLALRAAAAGVNVDRLALYEPPFVVAEDDDGPPKDLAQHIDALLAEGRHSDAVKYFMTRVQGMPGVAVFFMKLMPKMWANLTKLARTLPYDIAVMGDTQQGKPLDAEEWKAVAVRTRVLTGSKSPAAFQRAARAVIEILPQADHRTLPGLNHGAVVLAPRKIAPPIIEFIKG
;
A
#
# COMPACT_ATOMS: atom_id res chain seq x y z
N MET A 1 17.43 30.12 25.25
CA MET A 1 16.47 30.44 24.18
C MET A 1 16.77 29.50 23.04
N SER A 2 16.05 28.38 23.00
CA SER A 2 16.22 27.34 21.95
C SER A 2 15.16 27.62 20.89
N THR A 3 15.57 28.03 19.71
CA THR A 3 14.71 28.23 18.56
C THR A 3 14.25 26.87 18.06
N ALA A 4 12.99 26.54 18.32
CA ALA A 4 12.32 25.45 17.63
C ALA A 4 12.37 25.73 16.11
N ARG A 5 13.18 24.97 15.39
CA ARG A 5 13.09 24.90 13.92
C ARG A 5 11.75 24.30 13.59
N GLU A 6 10.82 25.13 13.14
CA GLU A 6 9.63 24.72 12.40
C GLU A 6 10.12 23.94 11.16
N GLN A 7 9.94 22.62 11.20
CA GLN A 7 10.19 21.77 10.05
C GLN A 7 9.03 21.97 9.08
N SER A 8 9.22 22.86 8.12
CA SER A 8 8.34 23.07 6.97
C SER A 8 8.23 21.75 6.21
N ALA A 9 7.04 21.17 6.15
CA ALA A 9 6.74 20.12 5.19
C ALA A 9 6.98 20.70 3.78
N SER A 10 7.87 20.07 3.01
CA SER A 10 8.10 20.43 1.60
C SER A 10 6.87 19.96 0.81
N ALA A 11 5.88 20.84 0.66
CA ALA A 11 4.72 20.57 -0.16
C ALA A 11 5.15 20.49 -1.64
N GLY A 12 5.03 19.31 -2.27
CA GLY A 12 5.15 19.14 -3.71
C GLY A 12 6.55 18.81 -4.24
N ALA A 13 7.40 18.12 -3.47
CA ALA A 13 8.64 17.55 -4.00
C ALA A 13 8.35 16.43 -5.01
N ARG A 14 9.29 16.22 -5.95
CA ARG A 14 9.20 15.15 -6.97
C ARG A 14 10.55 14.48 -7.13
N VAL A 15 10.52 13.17 -7.40
CA VAL A 15 11.65 12.42 -7.95
C VAL A 15 11.28 11.95 -9.36
N VAL A 16 12.30 11.68 -10.15
CA VAL A 16 12.12 11.12 -11.50
C VAL A 16 12.44 9.63 -11.43
N SER A 17 11.46 8.81 -11.80
CA SER A 17 11.60 7.37 -11.90
C SER A 17 12.46 6.96 -13.12
N ALA A 18 12.89 5.70 -13.20
CA ALA A 18 13.77 5.20 -14.25
C ALA A 18 13.18 5.39 -15.68
N ASP A 19 11.86 5.39 -15.81
CA ASP A 19 11.18 5.61 -17.09
C ASP A 19 10.87 7.09 -17.39
N GLY A 20 11.35 8.03 -16.54
CA GLY A 20 11.10 9.46 -16.66
C GLY A 20 9.81 9.94 -16.00
N THR A 21 9.02 9.06 -15.38
CA THR A 21 7.78 9.45 -14.67
C THR A 21 8.12 10.26 -13.42
N GLU A 22 7.49 11.42 -13.24
CA GLU A 22 7.62 12.23 -12.03
C GLU A 22 6.74 11.69 -10.90
N ILE A 23 7.34 11.34 -9.77
CA ILE A 23 6.66 10.84 -8.58
C ILE A 23 6.62 11.93 -7.51
N ALA A 24 5.41 12.38 -7.19
CA ALA A 24 5.17 13.44 -6.21
C ALA A 24 5.11 12.87 -4.79
N PHE A 25 5.76 13.55 -3.86
CA PHE A 25 5.78 13.14 -2.45
C PHE A 25 5.85 14.33 -1.51
N GLU A 26 5.57 14.06 -0.24
CA GLU A 26 5.83 14.93 0.90
C GLU A 26 6.84 14.24 1.81
N GLN A 27 7.82 15.00 2.27
CA GLN A 27 8.80 14.54 3.25
C GLN A 27 8.62 15.30 4.56
N SER A 28 8.62 14.57 5.68
CA SER A 28 8.45 15.17 7.01
C SER A 28 9.24 14.40 8.07
N GLY A 29 9.56 15.07 9.18
CA GLY A 29 10.32 14.48 10.28
C GLY A 29 11.83 14.41 10.05
N SER A 30 12.50 13.64 10.90
CA SER A 30 13.95 13.41 10.85
C SER A 30 14.31 12.06 11.49
N GLY A 31 15.45 11.48 11.09
CA GLY A 31 15.90 10.16 11.52
C GLY A 31 15.93 9.16 10.37
N PRO A 32 15.95 7.84 10.67
CA PRO A 32 15.92 6.81 9.64
C PRO A 32 14.75 6.99 8.68
N ALA A 33 14.94 6.67 7.39
CA ALA A 33 13.92 6.89 6.37
C ALA A 33 12.83 5.81 6.39
N VAL A 34 11.57 6.23 6.15
CA VAL A 34 10.41 5.34 5.98
C VAL A 34 9.59 5.82 4.79
N VAL A 35 9.35 4.95 3.81
CA VAL A 35 8.46 5.21 2.68
C VAL A 35 7.11 4.54 2.91
N LEU A 36 6.01 5.28 2.74
CA LEU A 36 4.63 4.79 2.91
C LEU A 36 4.03 4.43 1.56
N VAL A 37 3.71 3.15 1.35
CA VAL A 37 3.12 2.62 0.12
C VAL A 37 1.61 2.44 0.30
N ALA A 38 0.83 3.33 -0.32
CA ALA A 38 -0.63 3.37 -0.18
C ALA A 38 -1.33 2.19 -0.88
N SER A 39 -2.52 1.84 -0.38
CA SER A 39 -3.39 0.79 -0.91
C SER A 39 -4.11 1.17 -2.21
N ALA A 40 -4.89 0.23 -2.77
CA ALA A 40 -5.81 0.50 -3.87
C ALA A 40 -6.82 1.60 -3.52
N LEU A 41 -7.22 2.39 -4.52
CA LEU A 41 -8.15 3.53 -4.38
C LEU A 41 -7.71 4.56 -3.32
N ALA A 42 -6.41 4.65 -3.04
CA ALA A 42 -5.82 5.60 -2.10
C ALA A 42 -4.71 6.43 -2.76
N ASP A 43 -4.57 7.67 -2.32
CA ASP A 43 -3.43 8.53 -2.58
C ASP A 43 -2.74 8.91 -1.26
N ARG A 44 -1.70 9.76 -1.30
CA ARG A 44 -0.95 10.15 -0.10
C ARG A 44 -1.81 10.86 0.96
N SER A 45 -2.97 11.43 0.60
CA SER A 45 -3.85 12.09 1.56
C SER A 45 -4.45 11.11 2.57
N ASP A 46 -4.63 9.84 2.19
CA ASP A 46 -5.16 8.79 3.06
C ASP A 46 -4.16 8.37 4.14
N THR A 47 -2.87 8.54 3.89
CA THR A 47 -1.78 8.19 4.83
C THR A 47 -1.20 9.39 5.58
N THR A 48 -1.65 10.63 5.31
CA THR A 48 -1.13 11.87 5.93
C THR A 48 -1.14 11.82 7.46
N LYS A 49 -2.21 11.31 8.07
CA LYS A 49 -2.29 11.21 9.54
C LYS A 49 -1.29 10.19 10.11
N LEU A 50 -1.06 9.10 9.41
CA LEU A 50 -0.04 8.11 9.78
C LEU A 50 1.35 8.70 9.60
N ALA A 51 1.61 9.35 8.48
CA ALA A 51 2.87 10.03 8.19
C ALA A 51 3.25 11.03 9.30
N ALA A 52 2.30 11.86 9.75
CA ALA A 52 2.53 12.83 10.83
C ALA A 52 2.88 12.17 12.19
N LEU A 53 2.34 10.98 12.47
CA LEU A 53 2.68 10.22 13.68
C LEU A 53 4.08 9.60 13.59
N LEU A 54 4.44 9.04 12.43
CA LEU A 54 5.74 8.43 12.18
C LEU A 54 6.84 9.49 12.07
N ALA A 55 6.55 10.69 11.59
CA ALA A 55 7.49 11.80 11.44
C ALA A 55 8.06 12.29 12.79
N GLN A 56 7.46 11.93 13.91
CA GLN A 56 8.02 12.19 15.24
C GLN A 56 9.27 11.34 15.54
N HIS A 57 9.54 10.32 14.71
CA HIS A 57 10.61 9.34 14.92
C HIS A 57 11.47 9.08 13.69
N PHE A 58 10.99 9.42 12.51
CA PHE A 58 11.56 9.04 11.22
C PHE A 58 11.52 10.18 10.22
N THR A 59 12.39 10.12 9.22
CA THR A 59 12.19 10.85 7.96
C THR A 59 11.16 10.08 7.14
N VAL A 60 9.94 10.60 7.03
CA VAL A 60 8.82 9.93 6.36
C VAL A 60 8.62 10.48 4.97
N VAL A 61 8.62 9.60 3.97
CA VAL A 61 8.24 9.88 2.59
C VAL A 61 6.83 9.35 2.37
N ASN A 62 5.89 10.26 2.16
CA ASN A 62 4.49 9.97 1.84
C ASN A 62 4.22 10.39 0.41
N TYR A 63 4.10 9.43 -0.52
CA TYR A 63 4.05 9.69 -1.95
C TYR A 63 2.74 9.26 -2.60
N ASP A 64 2.43 9.88 -3.72
CA ASP A 64 1.39 9.40 -4.62
C ASP A 64 1.98 8.32 -5.53
N ARG A 65 1.45 7.12 -5.53
CA ARG A 65 1.82 6.09 -6.51
C ARG A 65 1.52 6.61 -7.92
N ARG A 66 2.25 6.12 -8.94
CA ARG A 66 2.05 6.57 -10.33
C ARG A 66 0.58 6.51 -10.76
N GLY A 67 0.16 7.44 -11.59
CA GLY A 67 -1.23 7.59 -12.00
C GLY A 67 -2.17 8.16 -10.94
N ARG A 68 -1.70 8.49 -9.72
CA ARG A 68 -2.51 8.99 -8.61
C ARG A 68 -2.07 10.37 -8.16
N GLY A 69 -2.98 11.10 -7.51
CA GLY A 69 -2.70 12.39 -6.87
C GLY A 69 -2.02 13.37 -7.81
N ALA A 70 -0.80 13.80 -7.45
CA ALA A 70 0.05 14.72 -8.20
C ALA A 70 1.20 14.04 -8.93
N SER A 71 1.33 12.70 -8.84
CA SER A 71 2.30 11.93 -9.62
C SER A 71 1.91 11.84 -11.08
N GLY A 72 2.93 11.72 -11.92
CA GLY A 72 2.79 11.40 -13.34
C GLY A 72 2.28 9.97 -13.57
N ASP A 73 2.13 9.65 -14.83
CA ASP A 73 1.73 8.32 -15.31
C ASP A 73 2.50 8.02 -16.60
N ALA A 74 2.56 6.74 -16.98
CA ALA A 74 3.18 6.29 -18.22
C ALA A 74 2.15 5.54 -19.09
N ASN A 75 2.36 5.56 -20.41
CA ASN A 75 1.45 4.90 -21.37
C ASN A 75 1.40 3.38 -21.21
N ALA A 76 2.48 2.76 -20.70
CA ALA A 76 2.56 1.33 -20.47
C ALA A 76 2.84 1.08 -18.97
N TYR A 77 1.89 0.48 -18.29
CA TYR A 77 2.04 0.10 -16.90
C TYR A 77 2.61 -1.31 -16.76
N ALA A 78 3.53 -1.47 -15.81
CA ALA A 78 3.96 -2.75 -15.28
C ALA A 78 4.27 -2.58 -13.77
N PRO A 79 4.08 -3.60 -12.91
CA PRO A 79 4.43 -3.53 -11.49
C PRO A 79 5.88 -3.09 -11.24
N ASP A 80 6.81 -3.50 -12.09
CA ASP A 80 8.23 -3.13 -11.99
C ASP A 80 8.46 -1.62 -12.10
N ARG A 81 7.59 -0.88 -12.81
CA ARG A 81 7.65 0.58 -12.85
C ARG A 81 7.38 1.21 -11.49
N GLU A 82 6.48 0.63 -10.69
CA GLU A 82 6.26 1.11 -9.31
C GLU A 82 7.39 0.68 -8.36
N VAL A 83 8.06 -0.43 -8.62
CA VAL A 83 9.29 -0.81 -7.91
C VAL A 83 10.40 0.22 -8.17
N GLU A 84 10.56 0.66 -9.42
CA GLU A 84 11.50 1.73 -9.80
C GLU A 84 11.15 3.07 -9.12
N ASP A 85 9.85 3.39 -8.98
CA ASP A 85 9.40 4.59 -8.23
C ASP A 85 9.86 4.54 -6.77
N ILE A 86 9.68 3.39 -6.12
CA ILE A 86 10.13 3.18 -4.73
C ILE A 86 11.65 3.29 -4.64
N ALA A 87 12.39 2.73 -5.59
CA ALA A 87 13.84 2.83 -5.65
C ALA A 87 14.30 4.29 -5.78
N ALA A 88 13.67 5.08 -6.65
CA ALA A 88 13.98 6.50 -6.81
C ALA A 88 13.69 7.32 -5.53
N LEU A 89 12.61 7.01 -4.81
CA LEU A 89 12.30 7.63 -3.52
C LEU A 89 13.32 7.26 -2.43
N ILE A 90 13.76 6.00 -2.39
CA ILE A 90 14.80 5.52 -1.47
C ILE A 90 16.13 6.19 -1.76
N GLU A 91 16.51 6.30 -3.03
CA GLU A 91 17.74 7.01 -3.42
C GLU A 91 17.71 8.48 -2.99
N HIS A 92 16.55 9.15 -3.14
CA HIS A 92 16.37 10.54 -2.70
C HIS A 92 16.62 10.73 -1.19
N VAL A 93 16.30 9.75 -0.36
CA VAL A 93 16.44 9.85 1.11
C VAL A 93 17.74 9.27 1.65
N GLY A 94 18.69 8.93 0.79
CA GLY A 94 20.06 8.51 1.19
C GLY A 94 20.39 7.05 0.86
N GLY A 95 19.63 6.39 -0.02
CA GLY A 95 19.99 5.09 -0.59
C GLY A 95 19.52 3.88 0.22
N SER A 96 18.90 4.07 1.40
CA SER A 96 18.17 3.00 2.12
C SER A 96 16.97 3.55 2.88
N ALA A 97 15.92 2.76 3.03
CA ALA A 97 14.75 3.11 3.84
C ALA A 97 13.99 1.87 4.30
N SER A 98 13.26 1.99 5.39
CA SER A 98 12.20 1.03 5.72
C SER A 98 10.96 1.29 4.87
N LEU A 99 10.21 0.23 4.54
CA LEU A 99 8.92 0.36 3.84
C LEU A 99 7.77 0.02 4.79
N PHE A 100 6.71 0.80 4.73
CA PHE A 100 5.40 0.41 5.24
C PHE A 100 4.42 0.36 4.08
N GLY A 101 3.83 -0.80 3.83
CA GLY A 101 2.80 -0.98 2.81
C GLY A 101 1.48 -1.49 3.40
N SER A 102 0.35 -1.09 2.84
CA SER A 102 -0.97 -1.58 3.23
C SER A 102 -1.73 -2.18 2.04
N SER A 103 -2.40 -3.32 2.24
CA SER A 103 -3.19 -3.99 1.19
C SER A 103 -2.34 -4.23 -0.08
N SER A 104 -2.78 -3.80 -1.27
CA SER A 104 -1.97 -3.88 -2.50
C SER A 104 -0.61 -3.18 -2.37
N GLY A 105 -0.54 -2.09 -1.60
CA GLY A 105 0.72 -1.42 -1.28
C GLY A 105 1.66 -2.28 -0.43
N ALA A 106 1.14 -3.22 0.38
CA ALA A 106 1.97 -4.19 1.09
C ALA A 106 2.60 -5.20 0.12
N VAL A 107 1.84 -5.63 -0.89
CA VAL A 107 2.37 -6.52 -1.95
C VAL A 107 3.41 -5.79 -2.80
N LEU A 108 3.16 -4.53 -3.16
CA LEU A 108 4.14 -3.72 -3.89
C LEU A 108 5.43 -3.51 -3.10
N ALA A 109 5.35 -3.22 -1.79
CA ALA A 109 6.51 -3.10 -0.93
C ALA A 109 7.31 -4.43 -0.82
N LEU A 110 6.60 -5.55 -0.77
CA LEU A 110 7.23 -6.88 -0.80
C LEU A 110 7.91 -7.15 -2.13
N ARG A 111 7.28 -6.80 -3.28
CA ARG A 111 7.89 -6.89 -4.62
C ARG A 111 9.15 -6.03 -4.73
N ALA A 112 9.13 -4.82 -4.18
CA ALA A 112 10.32 -3.95 -4.17
C ALA A 112 11.49 -4.62 -3.42
N ALA A 113 11.22 -5.21 -2.26
CA ALA A 113 12.24 -5.96 -1.51
C ALA A 113 12.73 -7.20 -2.29
N ALA A 114 11.84 -7.95 -2.96
CA ALA A 114 12.18 -9.10 -3.78
C ALA A 114 13.02 -8.72 -5.01
N ALA A 115 12.79 -7.54 -5.58
CA ALA A 115 13.58 -6.99 -6.68
C ALA A 115 14.95 -6.43 -6.27
N GLY A 116 15.30 -6.51 -4.98
CA GLY A 116 16.61 -6.08 -4.46
C GLY A 116 16.72 -4.58 -4.20
N VAL A 117 15.61 -3.86 -4.12
CA VAL A 117 15.62 -2.48 -3.63
C VAL A 117 16.15 -2.46 -2.19
N ASN A 118 17.00 -1.49 -1.87
CA ASN A 118 17.70 -1.43 -0.58
C ASN A 118 16.75 -1.05 0.57
N VAL A 119 16.05 -2.05 1.10
CA VAL A 119 15.06 -1.93 2.17
C VAL A 119 15.67 -2.34 3.50
N ASP A 120 15.63 -1.47 4.52
CA ASP A 120 16.15 -1.77 5.86
C ASP A 120 15.22 -2.70 6.66
N ARG A 121 13.91 -2.43 6.62
CA ARG A 121 12.85 -3.21 7.27
C ARG A 121 11.57 -3.10 6.48
N LEU A 122 10.75 -4.15 6.52
CA LEU A 122 9.51 -4.24 5.77
C LEU A 122 8.32 -4.48 6.71
N ALA A 123 7.45 -3.49 6.87
CA ALA A 123 6.21 -3.59 7.63
C ALA A 123 5.02 -3.67 6.65
N LEU A 124 4.26 -4.75 6.72
CA LEU A 124 3.15 -5.06 5.82
C LEU A 124 1.84 -5.09 6.60
N TYR A 125 0.89 -4.25 6.24
CA TYR A 125 -0.46 -4.31 6.82
C TYR A 125 -1.42 -5.01 5.86
N GLU A 126 -1.84 -6.22 6.24
CA GLU A 126 -2.85 -7.03 5.56
C GLU A 126 -2.64 -7.15 4.04
N PRO A 127 -1.51 -7.73 3.57
CA PRO A 127 -1.39 -8.10 2.17
C PRO A 127 -2.55 -9.04 1.80
N PRO A 128 -3.34 -8.74 0.74
CA PRO A 128 -4.59 -9.46 0.48
C PRO A 128 -4.34 -10.72 -0.36
N PHE A 129 -3.40 -11.56 0.08
CA PHE A 129 -3.15 -12.85 -0.54
C PHE A 129 -4.31 -13.82 -0.30
N VAL A 130 -4.66 -14.60 -1.31
CA VAL A 130 -5.66 -15.67 -1.24
C VAL A 130 -4.92 -16.99 -1.40
N VAL A 131 -4.67 -17.65 -0.27
CA VAL A 131 -3.71 -18.77 -0.18
C VAL A 131 -4.36 -20.13 0.01
N ALA A 132 -5.67 -20.17 0.16
CA ALA A 132 -6.45 -21.40 0.26
C ALA A 132 -7.67 -21.37 -0.67
N GLU A 133 -8.07 -22.53 -1.17
CA GLU A 133 -9.20 -22.65 -2.12
C GLU A 133 -10.56 -22.22 -1.53
N ASP A 134 -10.70 -22.32 -0.20
CA ASP A 134 -11.88 -21.90 0.57
C ASP A 134 -11.82 -20.46 1.05
N ASP A 135 -10.76 -19.71 0.71
CA ASP A 135 -10.70 -18.26 0.94
C ASP A 135 -11.59 -17.51 -0.07
N ASP A 136 -12.33 -16.52 0.45
CA ASP A 136 -13.04 -15.58 -0.43
C ASP A 136 -12.02 -14.73 -1.20
N GLY A 137 -11.81 -15.09 -2.46
CA GLY A 137 -10.97 -14.36 -3.39
C GLY A 137 -11.75 -13.38 -4.26
N PRO A 138 -11.06 -12.51 -5.02
CA PRO A 138 -11.71 -11.67 -6.01
C PRO A 138 -12.32 -12.53 -7.13
N PRO A 139 -13.36 -12.01 -7.84
CA PRO A 139 -13.90 -12.70 -9.01
C PRO A 139 -12.81 -12.97 -10.05
N LYS A 140 -12.87 -14.14 -10.70
CA LYS A 140 -11.87 -14.57 -11.70
C LYS A 140 -11.79 -13.65 -12.92
N ASP A 141 -12.87 -12.95 -13.24
CA ASP A 141 -13.00 -12.00 -14.33
C ASP A 141 -12.74 -10.54 -13.87
N LEU A 142 -12.20 -10.34 -12.66
CA LEU A 142 -12.01 -9.01 -12.07
C LEU A 142 -11.31 -8.04 -13.03
N ALA A 143 -10.18 -8.43 -13.62
CA ALA A 143 -9.41 -7.56 -14.50
C ALA A 143 -10.24 -7.14 -15.71
N GLN A 144 -10.83 -8.11 -16.44
CA GLN A 144 -11.64 -7.83 -17.62
C GLN A 144 -12.86 -6.96 -17.32
N HIS A 145 -13.51 -7.21 -16.15
CA HIS A 145 -14.69 -6.44 -15.76
C HIS A 145 -14.33 -4.99 -15.40
N ILE A 146 -13.23 -4.77 -14.68
CA ILE A 146 -12.74 -3.42 -14.36
C ILE A 146 -12.34 -2.68 -15.64
N ASP A 147 -11.57 -3.32 -16.52
CA ASP A 147 -11.13 -2.72 -17.79
C ASP A 147 -12.32 -2.31 -18.67
N ALA A 148 -13.35 -3.16 -18.77
CA ALA A 148 -14.56 -2.84 -19.51
C ALA A 148 -15.29 -1.60 -18.94
N LEU A 149 -15.46 -1.54 -17.61
CA LEU A 149 -16.08 -0.39 -16.96
C LEU A 149 -15.30 0.91 -17.17
N LEU A 150 -13.97 0.83 -17.11
CA LEU A 150 -13.10 2.00 -17.33
C LEU A 150 -13.12 2.45 -18.79
N ALA A 151 -13.12 1.52 -19.76
CA ALA A 151 -13.23 1.83 -21.19
C ALA A 151 -14.56 2.51 -21.55
N GLU A 152 -15.64 2.17 -20.84
CA GLU A 152 -16.95 2.80 -20.96
C GLU A 152 -17.06 4.14 -20.19
N GLY A 153 -15.99 4.58 -19.50
CA GLY A 153 -16.00 5.78 -18.65
C GLY A 153 -16.80 5.62 -17.34
N ARG A 154 -17.19 4.41 -16.96
CA ARG A 154 -18.00 4.06 -15.77
C ARG A 154 -17.17 3.91 -14.52
N HIS A 155 -16.31 4.88 -14.24
CA HIS A 155 -15.37 4.87 -13.10
C HIS A 155 -16.07 4.69 -11.74
N SER A 156 -17.25 5.31 -11.55
CA SER A 156 -18.06 5.16 -10.33
C SER A 156 -18.55 3.71 -10.12
N ASP A 157 -18.85 2.99 -11.21
CA ASP A 157 -19.27 1.60 -11.15
C ASP A 157 -18.07 0.69 -10.89
N ALA A 158 -16.88 1.01 -11.45
CA ALA A 158 -15.64 0.31 -11.15
C ALA A 158 -15.29 0.40 -9.65
N VAL A 159 -15.40 1.60 -9.04
CA VAL A 159 -15.23 1.77 -7.58
C VAL A 159 -16.23 0.93 -6.80
N LYS A 160 -17.52 1.01 -7.16
CA LYS A 160 -18.56 0.22 -6.48
C LYS A 160 -18.29 -1.27 -6.59
N TYR A 161 -17.95 -1.75 -7.78
CA TYR A 161 -17.65 -3.17 -8.03
C TYR A 161 -16.46 -3.62 -7.18
N PHE A 162 -15.35 -2.89 -7.22
CA PHE A 162 -14.16 -3.21 -6.44
C PHE A 162 -14.44 -3.25 -4.94
N MET A 163 -15.10 -2.22 -4.40
CA MET A 163 -15.43 -2.18 -2.97
C MET A 163 -16.35 -3.31 -2.52
N THR A 164 -17.33 -3.66 -3.34
CA THR A 164 -18.31 -4.70 -2.94
C THR A 164 -17.85 -6.12 -3.23
N ARG A 165 -17.13 -6.35 -4.35
CA ARG A 165 -16.79 -7.70 -4.82
C ARG A 165 -15.37 -8.12 -4.44
N VAL A 166 -14.46 -7.15 -4.23
CA VAL A 166 -13.07 -7.43 -3.86
C VAL A 166 -12.83 -7.15 -2.38
N GLN A 167 -13.30 -5.98 -1.88
CA GLN A 167 -13.14 -5.63 -0.47
C GLN A 167 -14.25 -6.15 0.45
N GLY A 168 -15.30 -6.78 -0.11
CA GLY A 168 -16.40 -7.35 0.67
C GLY A 168 -17.28 -6.30 1.40
N MET A 169 -17.23 -5.03 0.99
CA MET A 169 -18.01 -3.98 1.63
C MET A 169 -19.52 -4.16 1.34
N PRO A 170 -20.38 -4.04 2.36
CA PRO A 170 -21.82 -4.05 2.13
C PRO A 170 -22.25 -2.94 1.14
N GLY A 171 -23.11 -3.27 0.17
CA GLY A 171 -23.55 -2.30 -0.84
C GLY A 171 -24.22 -1.06 -0.24
N VAL A 172 -24.90 -1.21 0.92
CA VAL A 172 -25.50 -0.10 1.66
C VAL A 172 -24.41 0.88 2.18
N ALA A 173 -23.26 0.38 2.62
CA ALA A 173 -22.16 1.23 3.05
C ALA A 173 -21.60 2.02 1.87
N VAL A 174 -21.40 1.38 0.72
CA VAL A 174 -20.95 2.04 -0.51
C VAL A 174 -21.98 3.08 -0.99
N PHE A 175 -23.27 2.80 -0.83
CA PHE A 175 -24.34 3.79 -1.13
C PHE A 175 -24.17 5.06 -0.26
N PHE A 176 -23.97 4.92 1.05
CA PHE A 176 -23.74 6.10 1.92
C PHE A 176 -22.45 6.84 1.58
N MET A 177 -21.40 6.14 1.17
CA MET A 177 -20.16 6.78 0.69
C MET A 177 -20.42 7.65 -0.55
N LYS A 178 -21.31 7.24 -1.46
CA LYS A 178 -21.70 8.06 -2.62
C LYS A 178 -22.37 9.39 -2.23
N LEU A 179 -22.96 9.47 -1.05
CA LEU A 179 -23.54 10.72 -0.53
C LEU A 179 -22.50 11.71 0.01
N MET A 180 -21.22 11.31 0.02
CA MET A 180 -20.08 12.15 0.40
C MET A 180 -19.33 12.62 -0.88
N PRO A 181 -19.74 13.72 -1.53
CA PRO A 181 -19.36 14.00 -2.92
C PRO A 181 -17.87 14.17 -3.13
N LYS A 182 -17.16 14.81 -2.19
CA LYS A 182 -15.70 15.01 -2.30
C LYS A 182 -14.93 13.69 -2.22
N MET A 183 -15.29 12.83 -1.27
CA MET A 183 -14.69 11.52 -1.11
C MET A 183 -14.97 10.63 -2.32
N TRP A 184 -16.24 10.58 -2.76
CA TRP A 184 -16.63 9.75 -3.89
C TRP A 184 -15.98 10.21 -5.20
N ALA A 185 -15.86 11.53 -5.43
CA ALA A 185 -15.16 12.08 -6.58
C ALA A 185 -13.67 11.68 -6.58
N ASN A 186 -12.99 11.70 -5.42
CA ASN A 186 -11.60 11.24 -5.32
C ASN A 186 -11.47 9.75 -5.65
N LEU A 187 -12.31 8.90 -5.06
CA LEU A 187 -12.33 7.47 -5.38
C LEU A 187 -12.59 7.20 -6.86
N THR A 188 -13.55 7.91 -7.46
CA THR A 188 -13.86 7.80 -8.89
C THR A 188 -12.68 8.22 -9.77
N LYS A 189 -11.94 9.25 -9.38
CA LYS A 189 -10.72 9.68 -10.07
C LYS A 189 -9.63 8.60 -9.97
N LEU A 190 -9.49 7.95 -8.81
CA LEU A 190 -8.51 6.90 -8.56
C LEU A 190 -8.86 5.56 -9.23
N ALA A 191 -10.12 5.35 -9.65
CA ALA A 191 -10.57 4.11 -10.27
C ALA A 191 -9.71 3.69 -11.48
N ARG A 192 -9.17 4.64 -12.23
CA ARG A 192 -8.30 4.40 -13.41
C ARG A 192 -7.04 3.60 -13.08
N THR A 193 -6.61 3.60 -11.80
CA THR A 193 -5.44 2.85 -11.35
C THR A 193 -5.77 1.49 -10.72
N LEU A 194 -7.04 1.06 -10.72
CA LEU A 194 -7.41 -0.30 -10.28
C LEU A 194 -6.71 -1.41 -11.07
N PRO A 195 -6.55 -1.29 -12.42
CA PRO A 195 -5.76 -2.25 -13.18
C PRO A 195 -4.31 -2.39 -12.67
N TYR A 196 -3.72 -1.30 -12.15
CA TYR A 196 -2.37 -1.32 -11.58
C TYR A 196 -2.32 -2.16 -10.30
N ASP A 197 -3.29 -1.96 -9.40
CA ASP A 197 -3.38 -2.77 -8.19
C ASP A 197 -3.62 -4.25 -8.49
N ILE A 198 -4.46 -4.55 -9.49
CA ILE A 198 -4.70 -5.93 -9.95
C ILE A 198 -3.40 -6.55 -10.49
N ALA A 199 -2.65 -5.81 -11.31
CA ALA A 199 -1.37 -6.28 -11.84
C ALA A 199 -0.30 -6.47 -10.74
N VAL A 200 -0.24 -5.58 -9.74
CA VAL A 200 0.63 -5.74 -8.56
C VAL A 200 0.32 -7.03 -7.80
N MET A 201 -0.94 -7.42 -7.70
CA MET A 201 -1.34 -8.67 -7.07
C MET A 201 -0.85 -9.90 -7.84
N GLY A 202 -0.84 -9.86 -9.19
CA GLY A 202 -0.45 -11.00 -10.02
C GLY A 202 -1.24 -12.26 -9.65
N ASP A 203 -0.54 -13.38 -9.49
CA ASP A 203 -1.14 -14.69 -9.20
C ASP A 203 -1.38 -14.97 -7.71
N THR A 204 -1.13 -14.00 -6.82
CA THR A 204 -1.18 -14.20 -5.36
C THR A 204 -2.61 -14.31 -4.79
N GLN A 205 -3.64 -14.22 -5.64
CA GLN A 205 -5.06 -14.27 -5.22
C GLN A 205 -5.83 -15.45 -5.86
N GLN A 206 -5.14 -16.55 -6.15
CA GLN A 206 -5.74 -17.71 -6.85
C GLN A 206 -6.17 -18.86 -5.93
N GLY A 207 -6.17 -18.69 -4.61
CA GLY A 207 -6.49 -19.77 -3.66
C GLY A 207 -5.41 -20.84 -3.58
N LYS A 208 -4.15 -20.49 -3.81
CA LYS A 208 -3.00 -21.39 -3.80
C LYS A 208 -1.92 -20.88 -2.84
N PRO A 209 -1.11 -21.78 -2.26
CA PRO A 209 0.07 -21.38 -1.49
C PRO A 209 0.94 -20.39 -2.27
N LEU A 210 1.57 -19.45 -1.55
CA LEU A 210 2.53 -18.54 -2.14
C LEU A 210 3.74 -19.31 -2.68
N ASP A 211 4.23 -18.91 -3.86
CA ASP A 211 5.44 -19.49 -4.44
C ASP A 211 6.67 -18.96 -3.69
N ALA A 212 7.34 -19.80 -2.91
CA ALA A 212 8.53 -19.42 -2.16
C ALA A 212 9.67 -18.94 -3.07
N GLU A 213 9.75 -19.42 -4.32
CA GLU A 213 10.78 -19.00 -5.28
C GLU A 213 10.61 -17.54 -5.73
N GLU A 214 9.35 -17.06 -5.85
CA GLU A 214 9.07 -15.65 -6.17
C GLU A 214 9.63 -14.70 -5.11
N TRP A 215 9.63 -15.12 -3.84
CA TRP A 215 9.97 -14.26 -2.70
C TRP A 215 11.31 -14.59 -2.02
N LYS A 216 12.06 -15.55 -2.54
CA LYS A 216 13.32 -16.04 -1.93
C LYS A 216 14.41 -14.98 -1.75
N ALA A 217 14.38 -13.93 -2.57
CA ALA A 217 15.32 -12.82 -2.47
C ALA A 217 15.02 -11.86 -1.29
N VAL A 218 13.87 -11.98 -0.65
CA VAL A 218 13.48 -11.14 0.49
C VAL A 218 14.19 -11.63 1.75
N ALA A 219 15.37 -11.06 2.03
CA ALA A 219 16.18 -11.37 3.21
C ALA A 219 16.02 -10.33 4.35
N VAL A 220 15.23 -9.29 4.11
CA VAL A 220 15.04 -8.19 5.08
C VAL A 220 14.08 -8.60 6.19
N ARG A 221 14.32 -8.10 7.42
CA ARG A 221 13.37 -8.29 8.53
C ARG A 221 12.00 -7.76 8.14
N THR A 222 11.01 -8.65 8.21
CA THR A 222 9.64 -8.36 7.77
C THR A 222 8.66 -8.56 8.93
N ARG A 223 7.74 -7.63 9.13
CA ARG A 223 6.60 -7.80 10.05
C ARG A 223 5.29 -7.68 9.30
N VAL A 224 4.49 -8.74 9.38
CA VAL A 224 3.11 -8.71 8.88
C VAL A 224 2.19 -8.33 10.02
N LEU A 225 1.40 -7.27 9.83
CA LEU A 225 0.41 -6.78 10.78
C LEU A 225 -0.99 -7.11 10.27
N THR A 226 -1.87 -7.60 11.14
CA THR A 226 -3.28 -7.85 10.81
C THR A 226 -4.20 -7.30 11.90
N GLY A 227 -5.42 -6.93 11.55
CA GLY A 227 -6.44 -6.52 12.51
C GLY A 227 -7.24 -7.73 13.03
N SER A 228 -7.56 -7.77 14.31
CA SER A 228 -8.36 -8.86 14.89
C SER A 228 -9.83 -8.86 14.45
N LYS A 229 -10.29 -7.79 13.82
CA LYS A 229 -11.64 -7.66 13.23
C LYS A 229 -11.65 -7.84 11.70
N SER A 230 -10.51 -8.11 11.10
CA SER A 230 -10.43 -8.42 9.68
C SER A 230 -10.84 -9.88 9.41
N PRO A 231 -11.29 -10.21 8.20
CA PRO A 231 -11.55 -11.59 7.79
C PRO A 231 -10.38 -12.53 8.07
N ALA A 232 -10.68 -13.80 8.37
CA ALA A 232 -9.67 -14.83 8.70
C ALA A 232 -8.65 -15.06 7.56
N ALA A 233 -9.01 -14.76 6.31
CA ALA A 233 -8.12 -14.84 5.16
C ALA A 233 -6.85 -14.00 5.35
N PHE A 234 -6.92 -12.79 5.95
CA PHE A 234 -5.73 -11.98 6.24
C PHE A 234 -4.79 -12.64 7.27
N GLN A 235 -5.35 -13.39 8.23
CA GLN A 235 -4.54 -14.15 9.18
C GLN A 235 -3.84 -15.34 8.49
N ARG A 236 -4.53 -15.99 7.53
CA ARG A 236 -3.94 -17.06 6.70
C ARG A 236 -2.85 -16.50 5.79
N ALA A 237 -3.13 -15.39 5.11
CA ALA A 237 -2.15 -14.67 4.30
C ALA A 237 -0.88 -14.30 5.08
N ALA A 238 -1.04 -13.76 6.31
CA ALA A 238 0.09 -13.43 7.16
C ALA A 238 0.92 -14.67 7.54
N ARG A 239 0.27 -15.80 7.87
CA ARG A 239 0.98 -17.06 8.13
C ARG A 239 1.73 -17.56 6.90
N ALA A 240 1.11 -17.52 5.72
CA ALA A 240 1.77 -17.94 4.50
C ALA A 240 3.02 -17.09 4.19
N VAL A 241 2.99 -15.78 4.47
CA VAL A 241 4.17 -14.92 4.33
C VAL A 241 5.29 -15.32 5.29
N ILE A 242 4.98 -15.59 6.57
CA ILE A 242 6.04 -15.98 7.53
C ILE A 242 6.59 -17.39 7.28
N GLU A 243 5.81 -18.26 6.63
CA GLU A 243 6.28 -19.60 6.23
C GLU A 243 7.33 -19.55 5.12
N ILE A 244 7.23 -18.56 4.21
CA ILE A 244 8.15 -18.44 3.08
C ILE A 244 9.29 -17.43 3.30
N LEU A 245 9.17 -16.53 4.28
CA LEU A 245 10.19 -15.51 4.58
C LEU A 245 10.90 -15.80 5.90
N PRO A 246 12.19 -16.21 5.89
CA PRO A 246 12.91 -16.68 7.09
C PRO A 246 13.03 -15.64 8.21
N GLN A 247 12.96 -14.34 7.88
CA GLN A 247 13.08 -13.23 8.84
C GLN A 247 11.75 -12.50 9.07
N ALA A 248 10.62 -13.16 8.80
CA ALA A 248 9.31 -12.58 9.01
C ALA A 248 8.69 -12.98 10.35
N ASP A 249 8.00 -12.05 10.97
CA ASP A 249 7.10 -12.28 12.10
C ASP A 249 5.69 -11.73 11.81
N HIS A 250 4.71 -12.17 12.59
CA HIS A 250 3.32 -11.75 12.48
C HIS A 250 2.80 -11.21 13.81
N ARG A 251 2.08 -10.09 13.76
CA ARG A 251 1.40 -9.53 14.93
C ARG A 251 -0.04 -9.14 14.61
N THR A 252 -1.00 -9.67 15.38
CA THR A 252 -2.41 -9.28 15.30
C THR A 252 -2.68 -8.07 16.19
N LEU A 253 -3.31 -7.03 15.63
CA LEU A 253 -3.64 -5.78 16.32
C LEU A 253 -5.09 -5.80 16.83
N PRO A 254 -5.31 -5.71 18.16
CA PRO A 254 -6.64 -5.83 18.73
C PRO A 254 -7.60 -4.72 18.26
N GLY A 255 -8.82 -5.11 17.88
CA GLY A 255 -9.92 -4.21 17.55
C GLY A 255 -9.77 -3.47 16.21
N LEU A 256 -8.72 -3.75 15.42
CA LEU A 256 -8.50 -3.16 14.10
C LEU A 256 -9.07 -4.03 12.98
N ASN A 257 -9.36 -3.41 11.85
CA ASN A 257 -9.83 -4.03 10.62
C ASN A 257 -9.02 -3.49 9.43
N HIS A 258 -9.33 -3.93 8.21
CA HIS A 258 -8.61 -3.58 6.98
C HIS A 258 -8.48 -2.06 6.73
N GLY A 259 -9.46 -1.27 7.11
CA GLY A 259 -9.43 0.19 6.98
C GLY A 259 -8.61 0.94 8.04
N ALA A 260 -7.93 0.25 8.95
CA ALA A 260 -7.34 0.87 10.13
C ALA A 260 -6.23 1.89 9.82
N VAL A 261 -5.53 1.76 8.70
CA VAL A 261 -4.48 2.73 8.29
C VAL A 261 -5.06 4.14 8.17
N VAL A 262 -6.26 4.26 7.62
CA VAL A 262 -6.98 5.53 7.45
C VAL A 262 -7.80 5.88 8.69
N LEU A 263 -8.51 4.90 9.27
CA LEU A 263 -9.52 5.13 10.30
C LEU A 263 -8.95 5.17 11.73
N ALA A 264 -7.82 4.49 11.97
CA ALA A 264 -7.21 4.35 13.29
C ALA A 264 -5.67 4.51 13.28
N PRO A 265 -5.09 5.53 12.62
CA PRO A 265 -3.64 5.68 12.45
C PRO A 265 -2.89 5.73 13.79
N ARG A 266 -3.51 6.26 14.85
CA ARG A 266 -2.93 6.27 16.21
C ARG A 266 -2.73 4.89 16.82
N LYS A 267 -3.46 3.86 16.34
CA LYS A 267 -3.29 2.47 16.78
C LYS A 267 -2.35 1.69 15.88
N ILE A 268 -2.19 2.11 14.62
CA ILE A 268 -1.28 1.51 13.64
C ILE A 268 0.16 2.00 13.85
N ALA A 269 0.37 3.28 14.17
CA ALA A 269 1.71 3.86 14.27
C ALA A 269 2.61 3.18 15.34
N PRO A 270 2.17 2.89 16.59
CA PRO A 270 3.05 2.33 17.60
C PRO A 270 3.71 1.00 17.20
N PRO A 271 3.00 -0.04 16.70
CA PRO A 271 3.64 -1.29 16.29
C PRO A 271 4.60 -1.14 15.10
N ILE A 272 4.37 -0.16 14.21
CA ILE A 272 5.30 0.16 13.11
C ILE A 272 6.56 0.81 13.71
N ILE A 273 6.41 1.81 14.60
CA ILE A 273 7.52 2.50 15.24
C ILE A 273 8.40 1.52 16.02
N GLU A 274 7.78 0.65 16.83
CA GLU A 274 8.47 -0.40 17.59
C GLU A 274 9.31 -1.28 16.68
N PHE A 275 8.72 -1.74 15.57
CA PHE A 275 9.38 -2.65 14.65
C PHE A 275 10.53 -1.99 13.88
N ILE A 276 10.35 -0.75 13.41
CA ILE A 276 11.38 -0.07 12.64
C ILE A 276 12.54 0.40 13.52
N LYS A 277 12.31 0.71 14.79
CA LYS A 277 13.37 1.12 15.72
C LYS A 277 14.24 -0.04 16.21
N GLY A 278 13.69 -1.24 16.32
CA GLY A 278 14.46 -2.27 16.95
C GLY A 278 14.32 -3.62 16.82
#